data_5255d6288d3249f2dc0105583482eff0
#
_entry.id   5255d6288d3249f2dc0105583482eff0
#
_cell.length_a   1.000
_cell.length_b   1.000
_cell.length_c   1.000
_cell.angle_alpha   90.00
_cell.angle_beta   90.00
_cell.angle_gamma   90.00
#
_symmetry.space_group_name_H-M   'P 1'
#
loop_
_entity.id
_entity.type
_entity.pdbx_description
1 polymer ?
#
loop_
_entity_poly.entity_id
_entity_poly.type
_entity_poly.pdbx_seq_one_letter_code
_entity_poly.pdbx_strand_id
1 'polypeptide(L)'
;MLITQLAVVSTNDVRPSEKFGLWKDTLWQLMGRLRSEASGDESFAGRIEHCDVGDLRICRIIARRHRVVRKVEGRHDNQDLLKVAVQLKGSSYFEQNNRSVLLSPGSWSIYDTTRPYTVSTMGNVELLTLLIPRARIVTHRLNLNDLIVRRFSGEHGLGKLAYQFMTTAFAEIANVNTEHEWEIVGAISQLIRLAMLEVAGEQSDLRVREKWRERIKAYIDEHLRDPGLSLDQIAAAMNCSKRYVHKIFESEGTSPSEYIWCMRLRHCREELCDLASANKSITEIAYSWGFSSSAHFSRTFKEIFQVCPRSYRAADHVAEDAAWLDMALGTRRSSPAEGKLSPLMMQLKHFKAAGFGG
;
A
#
# COMPACT_ATOMS: atom_id res chain seq x y z
N MET A 1 18.39 -42.09 -14.36
CA MET A 1 17.71 -40.78 -14.37
C MET A 1 17.29 -40.48 -12.97
N LEU A 2 17.96 -39.57 -12.29
CA LEU A 2 17.61 -39.16 -10.92
C LEU A 2 16.45 -38.16 -11.02
N ILE A 3 15.42 -38.40 -10.24
CA ILE A 3 14.22 -37.53 -10.18
C ILE A 3 14.21 -36.88 -8.81
N THR A 4 13.78 -35.63 -8.72
CA THR A 4 13.67 -34.90 -7.46
C THR A 4 12.72 -35.61 -6.50
N GLN A 5 13.21 -35.99 -5.32
CA GLN A 5 12.40 -36.71 -4.32
C GLN A 5 11.49 -35.77 -3.57
N LEU A 6 10.18 -36.04 -3.61
CA LEU A 6 9.17 -35.38 -2.79
C LEU A 6 8.99 -36.15 -1.48
N ALA A 7 9.38 -35.56 -0.37
CA ALA A 7 9.14 -36.11 0.95
C ALA A 7 7.81 -35.59 1.53
N VAL A 8 7.13 -36.45 2.29
CA VAL A 8 5.82 -36.13 2.88
C VAL A 8 5.86 -36.46 4.37
N VAL A 9 5.42 -35.48 5.19
CA VAL A 9 5.19 -35.67 6.63
C VAL A 9 3.74 -35.33 6.94
N SER A 10 3.04 -36.24 7.62
CA SER A 10 1.63 -36.06 7.98
C SER A 10 1.41 -36.31 9.46
N THR A 11 0.69 -35.42 10.12
CA THR A 11 0.28 -35.65 11.52
C THR A 11 -0.78 -36.73 11.67
N ASN A 12 -1.34 -37.25 10.56
CA ASN A 12 -2.27 -38.37 10.61
C ASN A 12 -1.57 -39.73 10.86
N ASP A 13 -0.24 -39.75 10.69
CA ASP A 13 0.57 -40.95 10.83
C ASP A 13 0.99 -41.21 12.30
N VAL A 14 0.59 -40.34 13.23
CA VAL A 14 0.92 -40.42 14.67
C VAL A 14 -0.32 -40.29 15.56
N ARG A 15 -0.18 -40.66 16.83
CA ARG A 15 -1.27 -40.55 17.81
C ARG A 15 -1.69 -39.09 18.04
N PRO A 16 -2.94 -38.83 18.42
CA PRO A 16 -3.44 -37.46 18.63
C PRO A 16 -2.56 -36.59 19.54
N SER A 17 -2.04 -37.16 20.62
CA SER A 17 -1.15 -36.45 21.58
C SER A 17 0.21 -36.05 21.00
N GLU A 18 0.67 -36.69 19.93
CA GLU A 18 1.98 -36.48 19.32
C GLU A 18 1.90 -35.53 18.10
N LYS A 19 0.69 -35.32 17.56
CA LYS A 19 0.47 -34.58 16.30
C LYS A 19 1.13 -33.20 16.30
N PHE A 20 0.88 -32.40 17.33
CA PHE A 20 1.41 -31.05 17.38
C PHE A 20 2.92 -31.01 17.67
N GLY A 21 3.44 -32.02 18.42
CA GLY A 21 4.87 -32.23 18.58
C GLY A 21 5.57 -32.47 17.24
N LEU A 22 5.12 -33.47 16.49
CA LEU A 22 5.63 -33.76 15.15
C LEU A 22 5.56 -32.54 14.23
N TRP A 23 4.46 -31.79 14.27
CA TRP A 23 4.31 -30.55 13.47
C TRP A 23 5.38 -29.51 13.81
N LYS A 24 5.59 -29.23 15.08
CA LYS A 24 6.61 -28.26 15.52
C LYS A 24 8.01 -28.68 15.09
N ASP A 25 8.36 -29.94 15.29
CA ASP A 25 9.68 -30.46 14.95
C ASP A 25 9.93 -30.44 13.44
N THR A 26 8.91 -30.78 12.64
CA THR A 26 8.97 -30.72 11.18
C THR A 26 9.17 -29.28 10.70
N LEU A 27 8.39 -28.32 11.21
CA LEU A 27 8.56 -26.91 10.86
C LEU A 27 9.93 -26.38 11.27
N TRP A 28 10.41 -26.78 12.44
CA TRP A 28 11.75 -26.41 12.92
C TRP A 28 12.85 -26.90 11.98
N GLN A 29 12.80 -28.15 11.54
CA GLN A 29 13.78 -28.74 10.63
C GLN A 29 13.75 -28.12 9.24
N LEU A 30 12.54 -27.92 8.68
CA LEU A 30 12.38 -27.48 7.29
C LEU A 30 12.48 -25.97 7.12
N MET A 31 12.00 -25.21 8.10
CA MET A 31 11.79 -23.77 7.97
C MET A 31 12.71 -22.93 8.87
N GLY A 32 13.59 -23.58 9.66
CA GLY A 32 14.42 -22.95 10.67
C GLY A 32 13.68 -22.75 11.99
N ARG A 33 14.34 -22.16 12.97
CA ARG A 33 13.85 -22.04 14.36
C ARG A 33 12.55 -21.26 14.48
N LEU A 34 11.43 -21.96 14.35
CA LEU A 34 10.07 -21.42 14.47
C LEU A 34 9.42 -21.93 15.76
N ARG A 35 8.70 -21.05 16.44
CA ARG A 35 7.75 -21.45 17.49
C ARG A 35 6.37 -21.54 16.86
N SER A 36 5.71 -22.70 17.01
CA SER A 36 4.32 -22.89 16.59
C SER A 36 3.42 -22.92 17.80
N GLU A 37 2.30 -22.23 17.72
CA GLU A 37 1.25 -22.18 18.72
C GLU A 37 -0.03 -22.70 18.07
N ALA A 38 -0.63 -23.76 18.63
CA ALA A 38 -1.93 -24.23 18.22
C ALA A 38 -3.01 -23.38 18.85
N SER A 39 -4.09 -23.12 18.12
CA SER A 39 -5.27 -22.47 18.69
C SER A 39 -6.14 -23.52 19.39
N GLY A 40 -5.75 -23.95 20.59
CA GLY A 40 -6.63 -24.52 21.62
C GLY A 40 -7.40 -25.82 21.32
N ASP A 41 -7.14 -26.54 20.23
CA ASP A 41 -7.92 -27.71 19.87
C ASP A 41 -7.05 -28.97 19.80
N GLU A 42 -7.43 -30.03 20.53
CA GLU A 42 -6.77 -31.35 20.53
C GLU A 42 -6.76 -32.03 19.16
N SER A 43 -7.48 -31.48 18.19
CA SER A 43 -7.66 -32.05 16.86
C SER A 43 -6.74 -31.46 15.78
N PHE A 44 -5.55 -30.94 16.13
CA PHE A 44 -4.62 -30.40 15.13
C PHE A 44 -4.33 -31.42 14.02
N ALA A 45 -4.39 -30.97 12.76
CA ALA A 45 -4.02 -31.75 11.59
C ALA A 45 -3.19 -30.89 10.64
N GLY A 46 -2.08 -31.49 10.18
CA GLY A 46 -1.19 -30.85 9.23
C GLY A 46 -0.48 -31.88 8.35
N ARG A 47 -0.15 -31.48 7.12
CA ARG A 47 0.62 -32.22 6.15
C ARG A 47 1.60 -31.28 5.47
N ILE A 48 2.84 -31.69 5.35
CA ILE A 48 3.89 -30.98 4.63
C ILE A 48 4.43 -31.92 3.56
N GLU A 49 4.43 -31.44 2.32
CA GLU A 49 5.13 -32.05 1.20
C GLU A 49 6.31 -31.13 0.87
N HIS A 50 7.52 -31.66 0.78
CA HIS A 50 8.68 -30.83 0.55
C HIS A 50 9.73 -31.51 -0.32
N CYS A 51 10.50 -30.69 -1.02
CA CYS A 51 11.70 -31.11 -1.76
C CYS A 51 12.73 -29.98 -1.76
N ASP A 52 13.98 -30.38 -1.97
CA ASP A 52 15.07 -29.46 -2.25
C ASP A 52 15.36 -29.55 -3.77
N VAL A 53 15.44 -28.39 -4.42
CA VAL A 53 15.67 -28.22 -5.86
C VAL A 53 16.82 -27.26 -6.01
N GLY A 54 18.01 -27.76 -6.32
CA GLY A 54 19.24 -26.98 -6.25
C GLY A 54 19.47 -26.42 -4.84
N ASP A 55 19.50 -25.10 -4.70
CA ASP A 55 19.62 -24.41 -3.41
C ASP A 55 18.27 -23.82 -2.92
N LEU A 56 17.18 -24.18 -3.56
CA LEU A 56 15.81 -23.79 -3.22
C LEU A 56 15.10 -24.91 -2.47
N ARG A 57 14.49 -24.62 -1.33
CA ARG A 57 13.56 -25.54 -0.68
C ARG A 57 12.13 -25.12 -0.95
N ILE A 58 11.31 -26.06 -1.41
CA ILE A 58 9.88 -25.84 -1.65
C ILE A 58 9.09 -26.73 -0.70
N CYS A 59 8.09 -26.13 -0.03
CA CYS A 59 7.22 -26.85 0.89
C CYS A 59 5.77 -26.48 0.63
N ARG A 60 4.94 -27.49 0.37
CA ARG A 60 3.49 -27.35 0.37
C ARG A 60 2.95 -27.69 1.75
N ILE A 61 2.31 -26.75 2.39
CA ILE A 61 1.82 -26.82 3.76
C ILE A 61 0.30 -26.84 3.74
N ILE A 62 -0.29 -27.90 4.20
CA ILE A 62 -1.73 -28.04 4.42
C ILE A 62 -1.93 -28.18 5.91
N ALA A 63 -2.61 -27.24 6.55
CA ALA A 63 -2.74 -27.24 8.00
C ALA A 63 -4.04 -26.59 8.48
N ARG A 64 -4.49 -27.02 9.66
CA ARG A 64 -5.53 -26.31 10.42
C ARG A 64 -4.98 -25.02 11.01
N ARG A 65 -5.88 -24.22 11.59
CA ARG A 65 -5.55 -22.94 12.21
C ARG A 65 -4.39 -23.09 13.22
N HIS A 66 -3.34 -22.30 12.99
CA HIS A 66 -2.18 -22.22 13.88
C HIS A 66 -1.45 -20.89 13.69
N ARG A 67 -0.58 -20.58 14.63
CA ARG A 67 0.30 -19.40 14.57
C ARG A 67 1.75 -19.85 14.61
N VAL A 68 2.55 -19.23 13.78
CA VAL A 68 4.01 -19.46 13.71
C VAL A 68 4.72 -18.15 14.00
N VAL A 69 5.66 -18.19 14.93
CA VAL A 69 6.47 -17.04 15.33
C VAL A 69 7.93 -17.36 15.16
N ARG A 70 8.65 -16.56 14.39
CA ARG A 70 10.10 -16.56 14.35
C ARG A 70 10.64 -15.49 15.28
N LYS A 71 11.46 -15.92 16.25
CA LYS A 71 12.33 -15.05 17.04
C LYS A 71 13.77 -15.28 16.58
N VAL A 72 14.49 -14.22 16.32
CA VAL A 72 15.92 -14.31 15.97
C VAL A 72 16.70 -14.27 17.27
N GLU A 73 17.23 -15.41 17.69
CA GLU A 73 18.03 -15.56 18.91
C GLU A 73 19.48 -15.98 18.51
N GLY A 74 20.42 -15.01 18.55
CA GLY A 74 21.85 -15.29 18.36
C GLY A 74 22.38 -15.24 16.91
N ARG A 75 23.72 -15.22 16.78
CA ARG A 75 24.43 -15.08 15.50
C ARG A 75 24.46 -16.33 14.61
N HIS A 76 24.12 -17.49 15.13
CA HIS A 76 24.30 -18.79 14.44
C HIS A 76 23.09 -19.25 13.61
N ASP A 77 22.02 -18.48 13.56
CA ASP A 77 20.77 -18.85 12.86
C ASP A 77 20.58 -18.14 11.51
N ASN A 78 21.64 -17.55 10.98
CA ASN A 78 21.58 -16.70 9.80
C ASN A 78 21.90 -17.46 8.51
N GLN A 79 21.03 -18.37 8.09
CA GLN A 79 20.92 -18.62 6.66
C GLN A 79 20.28 -17.38 6.04
N ASP A 80 21.00 -16.69 5.14
CA ASP A 80 20.53 -15.48 4.45
C ASP A 80 19.51 -15.87 3.38
N LEU A 81 18.33 -16.31 3.86
CA LEU A 81 17.22 -16.76 3.05
C LEU A 81 16.06 -15.77 3.08
N LEU A 82 15.36 -15.70 1.98
CA LEU A 82 14.03 -15.12 1.89
C LEU A 82 13.00 -16.23 1.82
N LYS A 83 11.83 -16.00 2.39
CA LYS A 83 10.67 -16.87 2.22
C LYS A 83 9.65 -16.20 1.32
N VAL A 84 9.22 -16.94 0.29
CA VAL A 84 8.05 -16.59 -0.51
C VAL A 84 6.90 -17.46 -0.07
N ALA A 85 5.80 -16.84 0.33
CA ALA A 85 4.56 -17.54 0.70
C ALA A 85 3.50 -17.30 -0.38
N VAL A 86 3.02 -18.39 -0.97
CA VAL A 86 1.97 -18.40 -1.99
C VAL A 86 0.72 -19.00 -1.37
N GLN A 87 -0.37 -18.25 -1.31
CA GLN A 87 -1.62 -18.73 -0.75
C GLN A 87 -2.42 -19.48 -1.81
N LEU A 88 -2.67 -20.78 -1.57
CA LEU A 88 -3.43 -21.64 -2.47
C LEU A 88 -4.88 -21.76 -2.03
N LYS A 89 -5.11 -22.02 -0.72
CA LYS A 89 -6.46 -22.10 -0.13
C LYS A 89 -6.49 -21.48 1.26
N GLY A 90 -7.65 -20.97 1.67
CA GLY A 90 -7.81 -20.25 2.93
C GLY A 90 -7.10 -18.91 2.94
N SER A 91 -6.88 -18.32 4.11
CA SER A 91 -6.21 -17.03 4.25
C SER A 91 -5.23 -17.03 5.41
N SER A 92 -4.15 -16.27 5.25
CA SER A 92 -3.09 -16.15 6.26
C SER A 92 -2.65 -14.71 6.41
N TYR A 93 -2.38 -14.33 7.65
CA TYR A 93 -1.91 -13.00 8.03
C TYR A 93 -0.42 -13.06 8.32
N PHE A 94 0.35 -12.21 7.65
CA PHE A 94 1.81 -12.14 7.77
C PHE A 94 2.20 -10.79 8.36
N GLU A 95 3.12 -10.80 9.33
CA GLU A 95 3.60 -9.59 9.99
C GLU A 95 5.12 -9.60 10.08
N GLN A 96 5.76 -8.51 9.69
CA GLN A 96 7.19 -8.26 9.85
C GLN A 96 7.47 -6.75 9.77
N ASN A 97 8.37 -6.21 10.60
CA ASN A 97 8.82 -4.82 10.57
C ASN A 97 7.67 -3.79 10.62
N ASN A 98 6.72 -3.96 11.53
CA ASN A 98 5.52 -3.12 11.69
C ASN A 98 4.66 -3.03 10.40
N ARG A 99 4.80 -4.01 9.52
CA ARG A 99 3.94 -4.19 8.35
C ARG A 99 3.18 -5.47 8.47
N SER A 100 2.01 -5.49 7.89
CA SER A 100 1.15 -6.65 7.85
C SER A 100 0.47 -6.80 6.50
N VAL A 101 0.20 -8.04 6.11
CA VAL A 101 -0.52 -8.37 4.89
C VAL A 101 -1.42 -9.57 5.11
N LEU A 102 -2.65 -9.49 4.62
CA LEU A 102 -3.54 -10.61 4.49
C LEU A 102 -3.38 -11.21 3.09
N LEU A 103 -2.98 -12.48 3.02
CA LEU A 103 -2.96 -13.24 1.80
C LEU A 103 -4.24 -14.07 1.68
N SER A 104 -4.88 -13.99 0.54
CA SER A 104 -6.01 -14.80 0.08
C SER A 104 -5.56 -15.66 -1.10
N PRO A 105 -6.31 -16.70 -1.49
CA PRO A 105 -5.99 -17.52 -2.66
C PRO A 105 -5.69 -16.68 -3.89
N GLY A 106 -4.68 -17.07 -4.65
CA GLY A 106 -4.21 -16.30 -5.80
C GLY A 106 -3.31 -15.12 -5.47
N SER A 107 -2.81 -15.02 -4.25
CA SER A 107 -1.82 -13.98 -3.87
C SER A 107 -0.60 -14.58 -3.20
N TRP A 108 0.49 -13.83 -3.20
CA TRP A 108 1.74 -14.22 -2.58
C TRP A 108 2.47 -13.03 -1.96
N SER A 109 3.42 -13.31 -1.09
CA SER A 109 4.26 -12.32 -0.42
C SER A 109 5.66 -12.86 -0.19
N ILE A 110 6.59 -11.97 0.11
CA ILE A 110 7.96 -12.29 0.48
C ILE A 110 8.30 -11.69 1.85
N TYR A 111 9.06 -12.42 2.66
CA TYR A 111 9.52 -11.96 3.96
C TYR A 111 10.94 -12.48 4.28
N ASP A 112 11.60 -11.77 5.18
CA ASP A 112 13.01 -11.92 5.49
C ASP A 112 13.19 -12.86 6.69
N THR A 113 13.88 -13.99 6.50
CA THR A 113 14.08 -14.96 7.60
C THR A 113 15.13 -14.50 8.60
N THR A 114 15.92 -13.48 8.30
CA THR A 114 16.94 -12.95 9.22
C THR A 114 16.35 -12.02 10.28
N ARG A 115 15.04 -11.70 10.18
CA ARG A 115 14.31 -10.82 11.09
C ARG A 115 13.11 -11.53 11.72
N PRO A 116 12.64 -11.10 12.89
CA PRO A 116 11.42 -11.62 13.47
C PRO A 116 10.21 -11.46 12.54
N TYR A 117 9.34 -12.46 12.50
CA TYR A 117 8.07 -12.42 11.81
C TYR A 117 7.02 -13.32 12.46
N THR A 118 5.76 -13.04 12.16
CA THR A 118 4.63 -13.86 12.56
C THR A 118 3.80 -14.25 11.34
N VAL A 119 3.33 -15.50 11.33
CA VAL A 119 2.33 -15.99 10.37
C VAL A 119 1.17 -16.58 11.16
N SER A 120 -0.05 -16.06 10.95
CA SER A 120 -1.27 -16.55 11.58
C SER A 120 -2.25 -17.02 10.51
N THR A 121 -2.62 -18.29 10.54
CA THR A 121 -3.62 -18.83 9.61
C THR A 121 -5.03 -18.59 10.16
N MET A 122 -5.95 -18.19 9.27
CA MET A 122 -7.32 -17.83 9.67
C MET A 122 -8.28 -19.02 9.77
N GLY A 123 -7.82 -20.22 9.39
CA GLY A 123 -8.60 -21.47 9.37
C GLY A 123 -7.78 -22.58 8.74
N ASN A 124 -8.43 -23.46 8.00
CA ASN A 124 -7.75 -24.43 7.16
C ASN A 124 -7.06 -23.71 6.01
N VAL A 125 -5.78 -23.98 5.81
CA VAL A 125 -4.98 -23.34 4.77
C VAL A 125 -4.21 -24.33 3.95
N GLU A 126 -3.92 -23.92 2.73
CA GLU A 126 -2.95 -24.53 1.85
C GLU A 126 -1.99 -23.46 1.35
N LEU A 127 -0.72 -23.59 1.66
CA LEU A 127 0.35 -22.65 1.35
C LEU A 127 1.44 -23.38 0.59
N LEU A 128 1.99 -22.73 -0.43
CA LEU A 128 3.29 -23.10 -0.99
C LEU A 128 4.32 -22.09 -0.45
N THR A 129 5.37 -22.60 0.18
CA THR A 129 6.45 -21.78 0.75
C THR A 129 7.76 -22.13 0.09
N LEU A 130 8.46 -21.14 -0.44
CA LEU A 130 9.77 -21.28 -1.03
C LEU A 130 10.81 -20.59 -0.14
N LEU A 131 11.87 -21.31 0.22
CA LEU A 131 13.05 -20.73 0.88
C LEU A 131 14.13 -20.54 -0.17
N ILE A 132 14.49 -19.28 -0.42
CA ILE A 132 15.35 -18.88 -1.53
C ILE A 132 16.55 -18.09 -0.97
N PRO A 133 17.81 -18.40 -1.36
CA PRO A 133 18.93 -17.56 -1.03
C PRO A 133 18.71 -16.11 -1.45
N ARG A 134 18.94 -15.17 -0.53
CA ARG A 134 18.75 -13.72 -0.79
C ARG A 134 19.50 -13.26 -2.03
N ALA A 135 20.69 -13.76 -2.26
CA ALA A 135 21.53 -13.40 -3.41
C ALA A 135 20.87 -13.68 -4.77
N ARG A 136 19.90 -14.63 -4.84
CA ARG A 136 19.17 -14.92 -6.08
C ARG A 136 18.10 -13.88 -6.42
N ILE A 137 17.59 -13.18 -5.39
CA ILE A 137 16.48 -12.24 -5.52
C ILE A 137 16.95 -10.79 -5.47
N VAL A 138 17.79 -10.46 -4.47
CA VAL A 138 18.14 -9.07 -4.19
C VAL A 138 19.23 -8.58 -5.13
N THR A 139 18.95 -7.47 -5.79
CA THR A 139 19.91 -6.73 -6.64
C THR A 139 20.03 -5.30 -6.13
N HIS A 140 21.02 -4.56 -6.61
CA HIS A 140 21.21 -3.14 -6.28
C HIS A 140 20.00 -2.24 -6.62
N ARG A 141 19.08 -2.72 -7.48
CA ARG A 141 17.87 -1.99 -7.89
C ARG A 141 16.67 -2.24 -6.96
N LEU A 142 16.77 -3.20 -6.03
CA LEU A 142 15.68 -3.59 -5.16
C LEU A 142 15.96 -3.16 -3.72
N ASN A 143 15.17 -2.23 -3.20
CA ASN A 143 15.10 -2.00 -1.76
C ASN A 143 14.15 -3.02 -1.13
N LEU A 144 14.71 -4.11 -0.62
CA LEU A 144 13.93 -5.20 -0.04
C LEU A 144 13.00 -4.72 1.09
N ASN A 145 13.42 -3.75 1.90
CA ASN A 145 12.60 -3.24 3.00
C ASN A 145 11.26 -2.67 2.53
N ASP A 146 11.16 -2.18 1.31
CA ASP A 146 9.92 -1.64 0.76
C ASP A 146 8.99 -2.73 0.20
N LEU A 147 9.50 -3.92 -0.03
CA LEU A 147 8.84 -5.02 -0.74
C LEU A 147 8.46 -6.20 0.16
N ILE A 148 9.12 -6.37 1.32
CA ILE A 148 8.73 -7.40 2.29
C ILE A 148 7.34 -7.12 2.87
N VAL A 149 6.60 -8.21 3.10
CA VAL A 149 5.23 -8.16 3.62
C VAL A 149 4.32 -7.28 2.75
N ARG A 150 4.49 -7.40 1.42
CA ARG A 150 3.60 -6.82 0.42
C ARG A 150 2.81 -7.92 -0.25
N ARG A 151 1.58 -7.60 -0.63
CA ARG A 151 0.77 -8.51 -1.44
C ARG A 151 1.15 -8.35 -2.91
N PHE A 152 1.56 -9.45 -3.53
CA PHE A 152 1.72 -9.57 -4.96
C PHE A 152 0.50 -10.30 -5.53
N SER A 153 -0.07 -9.75 -6.60
CA SER A 153 -1.26 -10.32 -7.23
C SER A 153 -0.88 -11.54 -8.09
N GLY A 154 -1.60 -12.62 -7.92
CA GLY A 154 -1.53 -13.77 -8.84
C GLY A 154 -2.61 -13.72 -9.94
N GLU A 155 -3.31 -12.61 -10.10
CA GLU A 155 -4.41 -12.47 -11.05
C GLU A 155 -3.99 -11.82 -12.38
N HIS A 156 -2.97 -10.97 -12.36
CA HIS A 156 -2.49 -10.23 -13.53
C HIS A 156 -0.99 -9.91 -13.43
N GLY A 157 -0.40 -9.46 -14.54
CA GLY A 157 0.97 -8.95 -14.63
C GLY A 157 2.05 -10.00 -14.32
N LEU A 158 3.23 -9.49 -13.96
CA LEU A 158 4.37 -10.34 -13.60
C LEU A 158 4.13 -11.12 -12.31
N GLY A 159 3.32 -10.58 -11.40
CA GLY A 159 2.92 -11.29 -10.19
C GLY A 159 2.15 -12.59 -10.47
N LYS A 160 1.27 -12.59 -11.50
CA LYS A 160 0.56 -13.79 -11.99
C LYS A 160 1.52 -14.81 -12.60
N LEU A 161 2.45 -14.36 -13.44
CA LEU A 161 3.42 -15.26 -14.05
C LEU A 161 4.28 -15.95 -12.98
N ALA A 162 4.75 -15.20 -11.98
CA ALA A 162 5.49 -15.76 -10.86
C ALA A 162 4.64 -16.76 -10.06
N TYR A 163 3.40 -16.40 -9.73
CA TYR A 163 2.47 -17.28 -9.01
C TYR A 163 2.24 -18.60 -9.77
N GLN A 164 1.87 -18.52 -11.03
CA GLN A 164 1.58 -19.70 -11.85
C GLN A 164 2.82 -20.58 -12.04
N PHE A 165 3.99 -19.96 -12.30
CA PHE A 165 5.20 -20.74 -12.47
C PHE A 165 5.60 -21.45 -11.17
N MET A 166 5.55 -20.80 -10.00
CA MET A 166 5.86 -21.42 -8.72
C MET A 166 4.93 -22.60 -8.42
N THR A 167 3.63 -22.45 -8.66
CA THR A 167 2.64 -23.49 -8.39
C THR A 167 2.74 -24.67 -9.36
N THR A 168 2.95 -24.41 -10.65
CA THR A 168 3.13 -25.45 -11.67
C THR A 168 4.45 -26.17 -11.49
N ALA A 169 5.54 -25.44 -11.22
CA ALA A 169 6.86 -26.03 -10.98
C ALA A 169 6.79 -27.04 -9.82
N PHE A 170 6.11 -26.69 -8.71
CA PHE A 170 5.94 -27.62 -7.60
C PHE A 170 5.10 -28.84 -7.98
N ALA A 171 4.03 -28.66 -8.74
CA ALA A 171 3.16 -29.76 -9.15
C ALA A 171 3.87 -30.79 -10.05
N GLU A 172 4.81 -30.31 -10.87
CA GLU A 172 5.55 -31.12 -11.84
C GLU A 172 6.94 -31.54 -11.37
N ILE A 173 7.39 -31.07 -10.18
CA ILE A 173 8.79 -31.23 -9.76
C ILE A 173 9.23 -32.70 -9.68
N ALA A 174 8.32 -33.61 -9.29
CA ALA A 174 8.57 -35.04 -9.26
C ALA A 174 8.76 -35.68 -10.65
N ASN A 175 8.41 -34.99 -11.72
CA ASN A 175 8.56 -35.40 -13.12
C ASN A 175 9.78 -34.78 -13.78
N VAL A 176 10.49 -33.88 -13.07
CA VAL A 176 11.65 -33.15 -13.61
C VAL A 176 12.94 -33.91 -13.35
N ASN A 177 13.79 -33.99 -14.37
CA ASN A 177 15.14 -34.51 -14.22
C ASN A 177 16.00 -33.56 -13.37
N THR A 178 16.77 -34.10 -12.42
CA THR A 178 17.62 -33.32 -11.52
C THR A 178 18.67 -32.48 -12.22
N GLU A 179 19.06 -32.81 -13.44
CA GLU A 179 19.99 -32.01 -14.24
C GLU A 179 19.44 -30.62 -14.62
N HIS A 180 18.08 -30.45 -14.58
CA HIS A 180 17.42 -29.17 -14.89
C HIS A 180 16.99 -28.38 -13.66
N GLU A 181 17.35 -28.79 -12.46
CA GLU A 181 16.95 -28.12 -11.21
C GLU A 181 17.42 -26.68 -11.15
N TRP A 182 18.66 -26.43 -11.59
CA TRP A 182 19.25 -25.09 -11.55
C TRP A 182 18.58 -24.10 -12.50
N GLU A 183 18.14 -24.56 -13.66
CA GLU A 183 17.37 -23.77 -14.62
C GLU A 183 16.00 -23.40 -14.06
N ILE A 184 15.33 -24.35 -13.38
CA ILE A 184 14.04 -24.10 -12.72
C ILE A 184 14.20 -23.08 -11.60
N VAL A 185 15.21 -23.24 -10.74
CA VAL A 185 15.51 -22.28 -9.67
C VAL A 185 15.80 -20.90 -10.24
N GLY A 186 16.56 -20.85 -11.33
CA GLY A 186 16.86 -19.62 -12.08
C GLY A 186 15.58 -18.92 -12.56
N ALA A 187 14.69 -19.67 -13.21
CA ALA A 187 13.42 -19.16 -13.74
C ALA A 187 12.49 -18.66 -12.64
N ILE A 188 12.32 -19.43 -11.55
CA ILE A 188 11.53 -19.01 -10.37
C ILE A 188 12.09 -17.69 -9.81
N SER A 189 13.39 -17.65 -9.56
CA SER A 189 14.06 -16.47 -8.98
C SER A 189 13.91 -15.24 -9.88
N GLN A 190 14.03 -15.42 -11.20
CA GLN A 190 13.88 -14.35 -12.18
C GLN A 190 12.46 -13.78 -12.20
N LEU A 191 11.42 -14.63 -12.21
CA LEU A 191 10.03 -14.19 -12.22
C LEU A 191 9.66 -13.46 -10.92
N ILE A 192 10.10 -13.97 -9.77
CA ILE A 192 9.91 -13.29 -8.47
C ILE A 192 10.57 -11.90 -8.53
N ARG A 193 11.82 -11.81 -8.99
CA ARG A 193 12.54 -10.55 -9.09
C ARG A 193 11.87 -9.55 -10.03
N LEU A 194 11.37 -10.01 -11.18
CA LEU A 194 10.63 -9.15 -12.13
C LEU A 194 9.35 -8.61 -11.52
N ALA A 195 8.57 -9.44 -10.83
CA ALA A 195 7.37 -9.00 -10.13
C ALA A 195 7.68 -7.98 -9.00
N MET A 196 8.79 -8.18 -8.29
CA MET A 196 9.25 -7.24 -7.27
C MET A 196 9.68 -5.90 -7.89
N LEU A 197 10.34 -5.90 -9.04
CA LEU A 197 10.75 -4.68 -9.76
C LEU A 197 9.55 -3.91 -10.29
N GLU A 198 8.51 -4.57 -10.78
CA GLU A 198 7.25 -3.96 -11.20
C GLU A 198 6.62 -3.18 -10.03
N VAL A 199 6.44 -3.82 -8.88
CA VAL A 199 5.89 -3.17 -7.67
C VAL A 199 6.81 -2.06 -7.14
N ALA A 200 8.13 -2.23 -7.20
CA ALA A 200 9.10 -1.21 -6.80
C ALA A 200 9.02 0.02 -7.71
N GLY A 201 8.84 -0.18 -9.02
CA GLY A 201 8.66 0.90 -10.00
C GLY A 201 7.39 1.71 -9.72
N GLU A 202 6.26 1.05 -9.51
CA GLU A 202 4.99 1.70 -9.15
C GLU A 202 5.12 2.55 -7.86
N GLN A 203 5.80 2.03 -6.85
CA GLN A 203 6.03 2.78 -5.60
C GLN A 203 6.97 3.97 -5.77
N SER A 204 8.01 3.83 -6.59
CA SER A 204 8.92 4.94 -6.90
C SER A 204 8.14 6.08 -7.56
N ASP A 205 7.30 5.76 -8.53
CA ASP A 205 6.45 6.73 -9.22
C ASP A 205 5.46 7.42 -8.27
N LEU A 206 4.84 6.67 -7.36
CA LEU A 206 3.93 7.22 -6.35
C LEU A 206 4.67 8.17 -5.40
N ARG A 207 5.85 7.80 -4.90
CA ARG A 207 6.66 8.67 -4.02
C ARG A 207 7.15 9.93 -4.74
N VAL A 208 7.53 9.81 -6.01
CA VAL A 208 7.91 10.96 -6.83
C VAL A 208 6.73 11.90 -7.01
N ARG A 209 5.55 11.38 -7.34
CA ARG A 209 4.32 12.17 -7.47
C ARG A 209 3.93 12.86 -6.16
N GLU A 210 4.07 12.17 -5.01
CA GLU A 210 3.78 12.75 -3.69
C GLU A 210 4.70 13.94 -3.40
N LYS A 211 6.01 13.79 -3.59
CA LYS A 211 6.97 14.88 -3.42
C LYS A 211 6.69 16.07 -4.33
N TRP A 212 6.30 15.80 -5.58
CA TRP A 212 5.91 16.87 -6.52
C TRP A 212 4.66 17.58 -6.04
N ARG A 213 3.67 16.84 -5.53
CA ARG A 213 2.45 17.39 -4.97
C ARG A 213 2.72 18.31 -3.79
N GLU A 214 3.51 17.84 -2.82
CA GLU A 214 3.90 18.65 -1.67
C GLU A 214 4.60 19.95 -2.10
N ARG A 215 5.52 19.88 -3.06
CA ARG A 215 6.22 21.07 -3.56
C ARG A 215 5.28 22.02 -4.27
N ILE A 216 4.36 21.54 -5.10
CA ILE A 216 3.40 22.38 -5.81
C ILE A 216 2.44 23.05 -4.82
N LYS A 217 1.93 22.30 -3.84
CA LYS A 217 1.06 22.85 -2.78
C LYS A 217 1.77 23.91 -1.97
N ALA A 218 3.00 23.66 -1.55
CA ALA A 218 3.81 24.65 -0.83
C ALA A 218 4.02 25.94 -1.65
N TYR A 219 4.32 25.82 -2.94
CA TYR A 219 4.44 26.97 -3.83
C TYR A 219 3.12 27.75 -3.94
N ILE A 220 1.99 27.04 -4.11
CA ILE A 220 0.67 27.67 -4.15
C ILE A 220 0.41 28.43 -2.85
N ASP A 221 0.62 27.80 -1.71
CA ASP A 221 0.36 28.38 -0.38
C ASP A 221 1.20 29.65 -0.15
N GLU A 222 2.45 29.66 -0.58
CA GLU A 222 3.35 30.83 -0.51
C GLU A 222 2.86 31.99 -1.40
N HIS A 223 2.21 31.68 -2.53
CA HIS A 223 1.82 32.68 -3.54
C HIS A 223 0.30 32.94 -3.59
N LEU A 224 -0.49 32.46 -2.60
CA LEU A 224 -1.95 32.61 -2.59
C LEU A 224 -2.42 34.08 -2.68
N ARG A 225 -1.63 35.01 -2.16
CA ARG A 225 -1.93 36.43 -2.14
C ARG A 225 -1.71 37.14 -3.50
N ASP A 226 -0.98 36.49 -4.41
CA ASP A 226 -0.79 37.01 -5.76
C ASP A 226 -2.08 36.79 -6.60
N PRO A 227 -2.81 37.85 -7.00
CA PRO A 227 -3.99 37.73 -7.85
C PRO A 227 -3.69 37.07 -9.20
N GLY A 228 -2.44 37.17 -9.68
CA GLY A 228 -1.97 36.60 -10.94
C GLY A 228 -1.57 35.13 -10.84
N LEU A 229 -1.61 34.51 -9.65
CA LEU A 229 -1.25 33.11 -9.49
C LEU A 229 -2.04 32.22 -10.44
N SER A 230 -1.34 31.60 -11.36
CA SER A 230 -1.90 30.82 -12.46
C SER A 230 -1.17 29.50 -12.65
N LEU A 231 -1.80 28.59 -13.40
CA LEU A 231 -1.18 27.32 -13.77
C LEU A 231 0.14 27.52 -14.55
N ASP A 232 0.24 28.61 -15.32
CA ASP A 232 1.46 28.96 -16.06
C ASP A 232 2.62 29.28 -15.15
N GLN A 233 2.38 30.09 -14.12
CA GLN A 233 3.39 30.45 -13.12
C GLN A 233 3.82 29.22 -12.32
N ILE A 234 2.88 28.36 -11.90
CA ILE A 234 3.19 27.12 -11.19
C ILE A 234 4.05 26.20 -12.06
N ALA A 235 3.67 25.99 -13.31
CA ALA A 235 4.40 25.13 -14.24
C ALA A 235 5.81 25.66 -14.50
N ALA A 236 5.96 26.98 -14.69
CA ALA A 236 7.25 27.66 -14.88
C ALA A 236 8.14 27.54 -13.63
N ALA A 237 7.62 27.85 -12.44
CA ALA A 237 8.35 27.76 -11.18
C ALA A 237 8.82 26.33 -10.85
N MET A 238 7.99 25.35 -11.19
CA MET A 238 8.30 23.93 -11.02
C MET A 238 9.15 23.35 -12.16
N ASN A 239 9.41 24.09 -13.23
CA ASN A 239 10.09 23.62 -14.45
C ASN A 239 9.46 22.35 -15.01
N CYS A 240 8.13 22.34 -15.13
CA CYS A 240 7.37 21.21 -15.66
C CYS A 240 6.22 21.68 -16.56
N SER A 241 5.56 20.75 -17.25
CA SER A 241 4.41 21.08 -18.10
C SER A 241 3.13 21.28 -17.27
N LYS A 242 2.21 22.15 -17.75
CA LYS A 242 0.85 22.30 -17.18
C LYS A 242 0.12 20.96 -17.08
N ARG A 243 0.27 20.09 -18.10
CA ARG A 243 -0.32 18.74 -18.10
C ARG A 243 0.18 17.91 -16.93
N TYR A 244 1.46 18.05 -16.56
CA TYR A 244 2.02 17.33 -15.43
C TYR A 244 1.46 17.85 -14.09
N VAL A 245 1.31 19.17 -13.93
CA VAL A 245 0.66 19.76 -12.75
C VAL A 245 -0.78 19.25 -12.62
N HIS A 246 -1.55 19.22 -13.70
CA HIS A 246 -2.91 18.64 -13.68
C HIS A 246 -2.90 17.17 -13.26
N LYS A 247 -2.01 16.36 -13.83
CA LYS A 247 -1.88 14.92 -13.51
C LYS A 247 -1.58 14.66 -12.03
N ILE A 248 -0.81 15.54 -11.38
CA ILE A 248 -0.52 15.44 -9.95
C ILE A 248 -1.79 15.62 -9.09
N PHE A 249 -2.67 16.56 -9.46
CA PHE A 249 -3.92 16.85 -8.75
C PHE A 249 -5.07 15.88 -9.10
N GLU A 250 -5.01 15.23 -10.26
CA GLU A 250 -6.05 14.28 -10.72
C GLU A 250 -6.29 13.15 -9.73
N SER A 251 -5.25 12.68 -9.06
CA SER A 251 -5.35 11.61 -8.05
C SER A 251 -6.14 12.02 -6.79
N GLU A 252 -6.33 13.32 -6.54
CA GLU A 252 -7.17 13.85 -5.46
C GLU A 252 -8.57 14.24 -5.96
N GLY A 253 -8.86 14.04 -7.25
CA GLY A 253 -10.13 14.40 -7.85
C GLY A 253 -10.37 15.91 -7.95
N THR A 254 -9.30 16.73 -7.86
CA THR A 254 -9.34 18.20 -7.92
C THR A 254 -8.47 18.75 -9.04
N SER A 255 -8.56 20.02 -9.33
CA SER A 255 -7.66 20.74 -10.22
C SER A 255 -6.79 21.73 -9.43
N PRO A 256 -5.62 22.13 -9.97
CA PRO A 256 -4.79 23.15 -9.32
C PRO A 256 -5.55 24.47 -9.08
N SER A 257 -6.39 24.89 -10.02
CA SER A 257 -7.20 26.10 -9.88
C SER A 257 -8.22 25.98 -8.76
N GLU A 258 -8.91 24.84 -8.66
CA GLU A 258 -9.85 24.56 -7.56
C GLU A 258 -9.13 24.57 -6.21
N TYR A 259 -7.95 23.97 -6.13
CA TYR A 259 -7.13 23.99 -4.92
C TYR A 259 -6.78 25.44 -4.50
N ILE A 260 -6.30 26.28 -5.43
CA ILE A 260 -6.00 27.71 -5.17
C ILE A 260 -7.24 28.43 -4.61
N TRP A 261 -8.39 28.27 -5.25
CA TRP A 261 -9.64 28.89 -4.81
C TRP A 261 -10.06 28.43 -3.42
N CYS A 262 -9.99 27.13 -3.14
CA CYS A 262 -10.32 26.59 -1.82
C CYS A 262 -9.40 27.14 -0.73
N MET A 263 -8.10 27.21 -1.00
CA MET A 263 -7.13 27.75 -0.02
C MET A 263 -7.34 29.24 0.22
N ARG A 264 -7.57 30.04 -0.80
CA ARG A 264 -7.92 31.47 -0.65
C ARG A 264 -9.16 31.68 0.20
N LEU A 265 -10.22 30.92 -0.07
CA LEU A 265 -11.47 30.98 0.71
C LEU A 265 -11.27 30.56 2.17
N ARG A 266 -10.46 29.54 2.39
CA ARG A 266 -10.11 29.09 3.74
C ARG A 266 -9.44 30.22 4.53
N HIS A 267 -8.43 30.85 3.97
CA HIS A 267 -7.74 31.95 4.64
C HIS A 267 -8.64 33.19 4.83
N CYS A 268 -9.48 33.53 3.85
CA CYS A 268 -10.48 34.60 4.03
C CYS A 268 -11.41 34.29 5.19
N ARG A 269 -11.87 33.03 5.33
CA ARG A 269 -12.73 32.59 6.43
C ARG A 269 -12.02 32.73 7.77
N GLU A 270 -10.78 32.25 7.86
CA GLU A 270 -9.96 32.36 9.08
C GLU A 270 -9.78 33.81 9.49
N GLU A 271 -9.47 34.70 8.53
CA GLU A 271 -9.26 36.14 8.78
C GLU A 271 -10.55 36.88 9.11
N LEU A 272 -11.72 36.40 8.61
CA LEU A 272 -13.02 36.96 8.96
C LEU A 272 -13.40 36.71 10.45
N CYS A 273 -12.91 35.62 11.03
CA CYS A 273 -13.12 35.24 12.44
C CYS A 273 -12.05 35.77 13.38
N ASP A 274 -10.93 36.30 12.82
CA ASP A 274 -9.83 36.78 13.64
C ASP A 274 -10.11 38.19 14.17
N LEU A 275 -10.09 38.31 15.52
CA LEU A 275 -10.28 39.59 16.23
C LEU A 275 -9.22 40.62 15.83
N ALA A 276 -7.99 40.24 15.49
CA ALA A 276 -6.95 41.14 15.03
C ALA A 276 -7.29 41.76 13.66
N SER A 277 -8.14 41.13 12.90
CA SER A 277 -8.63 41.57 11.58
C SER A 277 -10.01 42.21 11.60
N ALA A 278 -10.60 42.47 12.79
CA ALA A 278 -11.95 43.04 12.95
C ALA A 278 -12.11 44.40 12.24
N ASN A 279 -11.04 45.18 12.17
CA ASN A 279 -11.03 46.52 11.54
C ASN A 279 -10.91 46.49 10.00
N LYS A 280 -10.59 45.34 9.39
CA LYS A 280 -10.50 45.21 7.93
C LYS A 280 -11.89 45.05 7.35
N SER A 281 -12.15 45.68 6.23
CA SER A 281 -13.36 45.43 5.46
C SER A 281 -13.32 44.03 4.82
N ILE A 282 -14.48 43.46 4.53
CA ILE A 282 -14.61 42.17 3.82
C ILE A 282 -13.91 42.23 2.45
N THR A 283 -13.97 43.39 1.78
CA THR A 283 -13.32 43.62 0.51
C THR A 283 -11.80 43.65 0.61
N GLU A 284 -11.24 44.27 1.66
CA GLU A 284 -9.81 44.25 1.93
C GLU A 284 -9.31 42.82 2.20
N ILE A 285 -10.05 42.04 2.99
CA ILE A 285 -9.68 40.62 3.22
C ILE A 285 -9.72 39.83 1.91
N ALA A 286 -10.75 39.98 1.08
CA ALA A 286 -10.82 39.29 -0.19
C ALA A 286 -9.62 39.63 -1.10
N TYR A 287 -9.31 40.93 -1.25
CA TYR A 287 -8.18 41.37 -2.10
C TYR A 287 -6.82 40.94 -1.53
N SER A 288 -6.65 40.94 -0.22
CA SER A 288 -5.38 40.50 0.42
C SER A 288 -5.08 39.04 0.17
N TRP A 289 -6.09 38.23 -0.13
CA TRP A 289 -5.97 36.82 -0.49
C TRP A 289 -6.11 36.53 -1.99
N GLY A 290 -5.86 37.57 -2.82
CA GLY A 290 -5.72 37.41 -4.27
C GLY A 290 -7.04 37.28 -5.03
N PHE A 291 -8.17 37.66 -4.45
CA PHE A 291 -9.40 37.83 -5.22
C PHE A 291 -9.34 39.15 -6.02
N SER A 292 -9.72 39.11 -7.28
CA SER A 292 -9.78 40.30 -8.13
C SER A 292 -11.14 41.03 -8.09
N SER A 293 -12.17 40.40 -7.47
CA SER A 293 -13.51 40.97 -7.36
C SER A 293 -14.18 40.56 -6.05
N SER A 294 -14.62 41.57 -5.28
CA SER A 294 -15.35 41.36 -4.02
C SER A 294 -16.74 40.75 -4.26
N ALA A 295 -17.37 41.05 -5.39
CA ALA A 295 -18.65 40.47 -5.77
C ALA A 295 -18.50 38.97 -6.08
N HIS A 296 -17.46 38.59 -6.80
CA HIS A 296 -17.14 37.20 -7.08
C HIS A 296 -16.80 36.46 -5.76
N PHE A 297 -15.94 37.03 -4.91
CA PHE A 297 -15.64 36.46 -3.59
C PHE A 297 -16.91 36.20 -2.77
N SER A 298 -17.78 37.22 -2.63
CA SER A 298 -18.98 37.10 -1.78
C SER A 298 -19.95 36.03 -2.29
N ARG A 299 -20.08 35.88 -3.60
CA ARG A 299 -20.90 34.84 -4.23
C ARG A 299 -20.33 33.46 -3.96
N THR A 300 -19.05 33.24 -4.25
CA THR A 300 -18.36 31.96 -4.06
C THR A 300 -18.29 31.57 -2.59
N PHE A 301 -18.05 32.54 -1.70
CA PHE A 301 -18.07 32.30 -0.26
C PHE A 301 -19.47 31.83 0.21
N LYS A 302 -20.55 32.51 -0.24
CA LYS A 302 -21.92 32.12 0.11
C LYS A 302 -22.28 30.73 -0.46
N GLU A 303 -21.85 30.42 -1.66
CA GLU A 303 -22.10 29.10 -2.27
C GLU A 303 -21.42 27.97 -1.49
N ILE A 304 -20.22 28.21 -0.98
CA ILE A 304 -19.44 27.22 -0.26
C ILE A 304 -19.88 27.11 1.21
N PHE A 305 -19.99 28.24 1.91
CA PHE A 305 -20.29 28.27 3.33
C PHE A 305 -21.78 28.45 3.65
N GLN A 306 -22.65 28.56 2.63
CA GLN A 306 -24.11 28.72 2.73
C GLN A 306 -24.56 30.03 3.44
N VAL A 307 -23.63 30.86 3.86
CA VAL A 307 -23.85 32.16 4.51
C VAL A 307 -22.98 33.25 3.86
N CYS A 308 -23.45 34.50 3.84
CA CYS A 308 -22.62 35.56 3.28
C CYS A 308 -21.47 35.92 4.23
N PRO A 309 -20.34 36.46 3.71
CA PRO A 309 -19.16 36.82 4.52
C PRO A 309 -19.48 37.73 5.69
N ARG A 310 -20.45 38.66 5.51
CA ARG A 310 -20.88 39.60 6.56
C ARG A 310 -21.60 38.87 7.72
N SER A 311 -22.51 37.96 7.40
CA SER A 311 -23.20 37.15 8.40
C SER A 311 -22.23 36.16 9.07
N TYR A 312 -21.27 35.64 8.34
CA TYR A 312 -20.24 34.73 8.86
C TYR A 312 -19.36 35.45 9.91
N ARG A 313 -18.93 36.69 9.65
CA ARG A 313 -18.18 37.52 10.61
C ARG A 313 -18.99 37.87 11.86
N ALA A 314 -20.30 38.07 11.72
CA ALA A 314 -21.17 38.50 12.83
C ALA A 314 -21.60 37.34 13.76
N ALA A 315 -21.45 36.13 13.33
CA ALA A 315 -21.81 34.93 14.09
C ALA A 315 -20.55 34.29 14.65
N ASP A 316 -20.54 33.96 15.97
CA ASP A 316 -19.47 33.18 16.61
C ASP A 316 -19.44 31.73 16.08
N HIS A 317 -19.08 31.55 14.83
CA HIS A 317 -18.94 30.22 14.21
C HIS A 317 -17.57 29.60 14.56
N VAL A 318 -17.43 29.11 15.79
CA VAL A 318 -16.17 28.55 16.29
C VAL A 318 -16.26 27.04 16.35
N ALA A 319 -16.32 26.20 15.46
CA ALA A 319 -15.88 24.81 15.55
C ALA A 319 -16.39 23.78 14.53
N GLU A 320 -17.57 23.95 13.92
CA GLU A 320 -18.14 22.86 13.10
C GLU A 320 -17.62 22.78 11.66
N ASP A 321 -17.14 23.90 11.10
CA ASP A 321 -16.81 24.00 9.68
C ASP A 321 -15.39 23.56 9.29
N ALA A 322 -14.47 23.40 10.25
CA ALA A 322 -13.08 22.96 9.96
C ALA A 322 -13.04 21.50 9.44
N ALA A 323 -13.90 20.64 9.98
CA ALA A 323 -13.97 19.23 9.57
C ALA A 323 -14.47 19.06 8.14
N TRP A 324 -15.30 19.98 7.64
CA TRP A 324 -15.88 19.95 6.31
C TRP A 324 -14.86 20.33 5.22
N LEU A 325 -14.03 21.35 5.50
CA LEU A 325 -12.98 21.79 4.53
C LEU A 325 -11.87 20.74 4.41
N ASP A 326 -11.49 20.10 5.51
CA ASP A 326 -10.53 18.99 5.53
C ASP A 326 -11.05 17.79 4.73
N MET A 327 -12.36 17.55 4.76
CA MET A 327 -13.02 16.51 3.97
C MET A 327 -13.09 16.90 2.49
N ALA A 328 -13.32 18.18 2.17
CA ALA A 328 -13.40 18.71 0.81
C ALA A 328 -12.03 18.76 0.12
N LEU A 329 -10.95 18.98 0.87
CA LEU A 329 -9.57 19.01 0.39
C LEU A 329 -8.88 17.64 0.38
N GLY A 330 -9.57 16.58 0.85
CA GLY A 330 -8.98 15.22 0.92
C GLY A 330 -7.87 15.07 1.96
N THR A 331 -7.74 15.99 2.90
CA THR A 331 -6.71 15.98 3.96
C THR A 331 -7.00 14.95 5.06
N ARG A 332 -8.25 14.50 5.21
CA ARG A 332 -8.60 13.30 5.98
C ARG A 332 -8.77 12.11 5.04
N ARG A 333 -8.00 11.06 5.28
CA ARG A 333 -8.21 9.74 4.66
C ARG A 333 -9.59 9.23 5.05
N SER A 334 -10.59 9.43 4.18
CA SER A 334 -11.84 8.70 4.25
C SER A 334 -11.57 7.24 3.86
N SER A 335 -12.16 6.30 4.61
CA SER A 335 -12.23 4.87 4.31
C SER A 335 -12.67 4.64 2.85
N PRO A 336 -12.16 3.61 2.15
CA PRO A 336 -12.40 3.39 0.72
C PRO A 336 -13.77 2.76 0.40
N ALA A 337 -14.82 3.31 0.95
CA ALA A 337 -16.19 2.89 0.63
C ALA A 337 -17.03 4.14 0.43
N GLU A 338 -16.97 4.71 -0.75
CA GLU A 338 -18.01 5.46 -1.45
C GLU A 338 -17.37 6.41 -2.44
N GLY A 339 -17.34 6.01 -3.71
CA GLY A 339 -16.91 6.81 -4.86
C GLY A 339 -17.89 7.94 -5.23
N LYS A 340 -18.33 8.73 -4.24
CA LYS A 340 -19.11 9.94 -4.46
C LYS A 340 -18.20 11.15 -4.30
N LEU A 341 -18.10 11.96 -5.37
CA LEU A 341 -17.49 13.29 -5.34
C LEU A 341 -18.02 14.07 -4.13
N SER A 342 -17.11 14.78 -3.40
CA SER A 342 -17.53 15.63 -2.29
C SER A 342 -18.59 16.66 -2.76
N PRO A 343 -19.53 17.08 -1.91
CA PRO A 343 -20.51 18.11 -2.26
C PRO A 343 -19.88 19.38 -2.86
N LEU A 344 -18.69 19.75 -2.40
CA LEU A 344 -17.91 20.86 -2.95
C LEU A 344 -17.47 20.61 -4.39
N MET A 345 -16.98 19.40 -4.68
CA MET A 345 -16.57 19.01 -6.04
C MET A 345 -17.75 18.97 -7.01
N MET A 346 -18.94 18.59 -6.54
CA MET A 346 -20.16 18.68 -7.33
C MET A 346 -20.56 20.13 -7.61
N GLN A 347 -20.48 21.02 -6.62
CA GLN A 347 -20.80 22.44 -6.75
C GLN A 347 -19.79 23.17 -7.66
N LEU A 348 -18.50 22.90 -7.53
CA LEU A 348 -17.45 23.46 -8.40
C LEU A 348 -17.53 22.95 -9.85
N LYS A 349 -18.00 21.72 -10.09
CA LYS A 349 -18.29 21.22 -11.44
C LYS A 349 -19.49 21.91 -12.09
N HIS A 350 -20.51 22.23 -11.33
CA HIS A 350 -21.66 23.05 -11.85
C HIS A 350 -21.20 24.45 -12.24
N PHE A 351 -20.21 25.01 -11.54
CA PHE A 351 -19.63 26.31 -11.86
C PHE A 351 -18.92 26.33 -13.23
N LYS A 352 -18.20 25.26 -13.58
CA LYS A 352 -17.56 25.11 -14.90
C LYS A 352 -18.59 25.03 -16.05
N ALA A 353 -19.74 24.41 -15.81
CA ALA A 353 -20.81 24.28 -16.78
C ALA A 353 -21.55 25.62 -17.05
N ALA A 354 -21.42 26.57 -16.12
CA ALA A 354 -22.04 27.89 -16.21
C ALA A 354 -21.19 28.97 -16.93
N GLY A 355 -20.07 28.58 -17.57
CA GLY A 355 -19.39 29.45 -18.55
C GLY A 355 -18.47 30.55 -17.97
N PHE A 356 -17.99 30.45 -16.74
CA PHE A 356 -17.06 31.39 -16.13
C PHE A 356 -15.66 30.82 -16.00
N GLY A 357 -14.98 30.61 -17.11
CA GLY A 357 -13.59 30.22 -17.20
C GLY A 357 -12.92 30.99 -18.35
N GLY A 358 -12.40 32.13 -18.07
CA GLY A 358 -11.53 32.91 -18.91
C GLY A 358 -10.41 33.47 -18.07
#